data_44d295ea6a80b53498862fea50cc68cb
#
_entry.id   44d295ea6a80b53498862fea50cc68cb
#
_cell.length_a   1.000
_cell.length_b   1.000
_cell.length_c   1.000
_cell.angle_alpha   90.00
_cell.angle_beta   90.00
_cell.angle_gamma   90.00
#
_symmetry.space_group_name_H-M   'P 1'
#
loop_
_entity.id
_entity.type
_entity.pdbx_description
1 polymer ?
#
loop_
_entity_poly.entity_id
_entity_poly.type
_entity_poly.pdbx_seq_one_letter_code
_entity_poly.pdbx_strand_id
1 'polypeptide(L)'
;MAKLKTGRHTSGIKAWRKSEKLASRNRGVKTRIHDVAKEFGLLVAKKDIENAQKLLPKVYALLDKAAKTSTIHWKAAARKKSRLALRIKSIASNPSVK
;
A
#
# COMPACT_ATOMS: atom_id res chain seq x y z
N MET A 1 11.66 14.49 -33.12
CA MET A 1 11.93 14.67 -32.90
C MET A 1 12.44 14.49 -32.44
N ALA A 2 12.30 14.13 -32.33
CA ALA A 2 12.61 14.00 -31.97
C ALA A 2 13.35 14.12 -31.49
N LYS A 3 13.35 14.39 -31.72
CA LYS A 3 14.09 14.49 -31.53
C LYS A 3 14.80 14.62 -30.82
N LEU A 4 14.96 14.35 -30.61
CA LEU A 4 15.52 14.36 -30.01
C LEU A 4 16.27 14.81 -29.58
N LYS A 5 16.09 15.16 -29.62
CA LYS A 5 16.91 15.74 -29.57
C LYS A 5 17.98 15.86 -28.66
N THR A 6 18.81 16.04 -28.53
CA THR A 6 19.82 15.20 -28.33
C THR A 6 20.77 15.57 -27.22
N GLY A 7 21.59 16.58 -27.15
CA GLY A 7 22.39 16.92 -26.00
C GLY A 7 21.53 17.03 -24.76
N ARG A 8 20.39 17.56 -24.95
CA ARG A 8 19.41 17.62 -23.89
C ARG A 8 18.92 16.25 -23.49
N HIS A 9 19.07 15.31 -24.39
CA HIS A 9 18.59 13.98 -24.20
C HIS A 9 19.36 13.22 -23.15
N THR A 10 20.59 13.61 -22.87
CA THR A 10 21.35 12.97 -21.79
C THR A 10 20.63 13.17 -20.45
N SER A 11 20.23 14.40 -20.17
CA SER A 11 19.46 14.70 -18.98
C SER A 11 18.10 14.02 -18.99
N GLY A 12 17.44 14.05 -20.15
CA GLY A 12 16.14 13.43 -20.31
C GLY A 12 16.17 11.94 -20.06
N ILE A 13 17.21 11.29 -20.58
CA ILE A 13 17.37 9.85 -20.38
C ILE A 13 17.60 9.52 -18.91
N LYS A 14 18.40 10.31 -18.21
CA LYS A 14 18.62 10.11 -16.78
C LYS A 14 17.33 10.28 -16.01
N ALA A 15 16.58 11.32 -16.33
CA ALA A 15 15.31 11.59 -15.67
C ALA A 15 14.32 10.44 -15.92
N TRP A 16 14.29 9.95 -17.16
CA TRP A 16 13.41 8.85 -17.53
C TRP A 16 13.77 7.58 -16.78
N ARG A 17 15.06 7.25 -16.71
CA ARG A 17 15.50 6.07 -15.97
C ARG A 17 15.14 6.16 -14.49
N LYS A 18 15.31 7.34 -13.92
CA LYS A 18 14.95 7.56 -12.52
C LYS A 18 13.47 7.38 -12.32
N SER A 19 12.65 7.92 -13.23
CA SER A 19 11.21 7.77 -13.18
C SER A 19 10.79 6.32 -13.29
N GLU A 20 11.45 5.57 -14.16
CA GLU A 20 11.16 4.15 -14.33
C GLU A 20 11.48 3.36 -13.07
N LYS A 21 12.59 3.66 -12.42
CA LYS A 21 12.94 3.01 -11.17
C LYS A 21 11.92 3.32 -10.08
N LEU A 22 11.51 4.58 -9.99
CA LEU A 22 10.51 4.98 -9.02
C LEU A 22 9.17 4.33 -9.29
N ALA A 23 8.76 4.29 -10.56
CA ALA A 23 7.50 3.67 -10.94
C ALA A 23 7.51 2.18 -10.60
N SER A 24 8.61 1.50 -10.89
CA SER A 24 8.75 0.08 -10.57
C SER A 24 8.68 -0.16 -9.07
N ARG A 25 9.41 0.65 -8.30
CA ARG A 25 9.38 0.56 -6.84
C ARG A 25 7.98 0.81 -6.30
N ASN A 26 7.31 1.83 -6.83
CA ASN A 26 5.98 2.18 -6.36
C ASN A 26 4.98 1.07 -6.67
N ARG A 27 5.08 0.47 -7.85
CA ARG A 27 4.23 -0.67 -8.20
C ARG A 27 4.46 -1.82 -7.23
N GLY A 28 5.72 -2.11 -6.91
CA GLY A 28 6.06 -3.17 -5.96
C GLY A 28 5.47 -2.92 -4.58
N VAL A 29 5.57 -1.68 -4.10
CA VAL A 29 5.01 -1.30 -2.81
C VAL A 29 3.50 -1.44 -2.81
N LYS A 30 2.85 -0.95 -3.87
CA LYS A 30 1.39 -1.04 -3.97
C LYS A 30 0.92 -2.49 -4.03
N THR A 31 1.65 -3.32 -4.76
CA THR A 31 1.33 -4.74 -4.85
C THR A 31 1.43 -5.41 -3.49
N ARG A 32 2.50 -5.09 -2.76
CA ARG A 32 2.70 -5.65 -1.42
C ARG A 32 1.58 -5.23 -0.47
N ILE A 33 1.20 -3.96 -0.51
CA ILE A 33 0.10 -3.45 0.30
C ILE A 33 -1.19 -4.18 -0.04
N HIS A 34 -1.45 -4.34 -1.34
CA HIS A 34 -2.64 -5.04 -1.79
C HIS A 34 -2.67 -6.49 -1.31
N ASP A 35 -1.53 -7.19 -1.43
CA ASP A 35 -1.44 -8.58 -1.02
C ASP A 35 -1.67 -8.74 0.48
N VAL A 36 -1.04 -7.88 1.28
CA VAL A 36 -1.20 -7.96 2.73
C VAL A 36 -2.62 -7.58 3.15
N ALA A 37 -3.19 -6.58 2.49
CA ALA A 37 -4.58 -6.18 2.78
C ALA A 37 -5.54 -7.30 2.42
N LYS A 38 -5.27 -8.01 1.33
CA LYS A 38 -6.09 -9.15 0.92
C LYS A 38 -5.99 -10.28 1.94
N GLU A 39 -4.80 -10.56 2.41
CA GLU A 39 -4.59 -11.56 3.45
C GLU A 39 -5.36 -11.20 4.72
N PHE A 40 -5.29 -9.92 5.10
CA PHE A 40 -6.04 -9.43 6.24
C PHE A 40 -7.55 -9.62 6.02
N GLY A 41 -8.03 -9.31 4.82
CA GLY A 41 -9.44 -9.50 4.48
C GLY A 41 -9.88 -10.95 4.60
N LEU A 42 -9.01 -11.89 4.21
CA LEU A 42 -9.32 -13.30 4.33
C LEU A 42 -9.42 -13.72 5.80
N LEU A 43 -8.51 -13.21 6.64
CA LEU A 43 -8.55 -13.50 8.07
C LEU A 43 -9.82 -12.93 8.71
N VAL A 44 -10.21 -11.74 8.28
CA VAL A 44 -11.43 -11.12 8.76
C VAL A 44 -12.65 -11.94 8.35
N ALA A 45 -12.65 -12.42 7.12
CA ALA A 45 -13.76 -13.24 6.60
C ALA A 45 -13.88 -14.56 7.37
N LYS A 46 -12.75 -15.12 7.79
CA LYS A 46 -12.73 -16.33 8.59
C LYS A 46 -12.98 -16.08 10.07
N LYS A 47 -13.09 -14.81 10.43
CA LYS A 47 -13.26 -14.39 11.82
C LYS A 47 -12.09 -14.79 12.70
N ASP A 48 -10.90 -14.85 12.10
CA ASP A 48 -9.67 -15.16 12.80
C ASP A 48 -9.11 -13.85 13.37
N ILE A 49 -9.70 -13.39 14.45
CA ILE A 49 -9.37 -12.11 15.04
C ILE A 49 -7.93 -12.05 15.50
N GLU A 50 -7.46 -13.11 16.12
CA GLU A 50 -6.10 -13.15 16.66
C GLU A 50 -5.06 -12.91 15.59
N ASN A 51 -5.12 -13.67 14.50
CA ASN A 51 -4.17 -13.51 13.41
C ASN A 51 -4.36 -12.20 12.66
N ALA A 52 -5.60 -11.75 12.53
CA ALA A 52 -5.86 -10.46 11.90
C ALA A 52 -5.25 -9.32 12.73
N GLN A 53 -5.35 -9.39 14.04
CA GLN A 53 -4.74 -8.40 14.91
C GLN A 53 -3.22 -8.43 14.84
N LYS A 54 -2.63 -9.59 14.66
CA LYS A 54 -1.19 -9.72 14.50
C LYS A 54 -0.73 -9.15 13.17
N LEU A 55 -1.55 -9.27 12.14
CA LEU A 55 -1.22 -8.78 10.82
C LEU A 55 -1.40 -7.27 10.71
N LEU A 56 -2.30 -6.71 11.48
CA LEU A 56 -2.65 -5.29 11.40
C LEU A 56 -1.45 -4.35 11.51
N PRO A 57 -0.52 -4.53 12.47
CA PRO A 57 0.65 -3.65 12.54
C PRO A 57 1.51 -3.70 11.29
N LYS A 58 1.60 -4.87 10.64
CA LYS A 58 2.33 -5.00 9.38
C LYS A 58 1.70 -4.16 8.29
N VAL A 59 0.38 -4.22 8.18
CA VAL A 59 -0.34 -3.44 7.18
C VAL A 59 -0.15 -1.96 7.45
N TYR A 60 -0.26 -1.55 8.70
CA TYR A 60 -0.05 -0.16 9.09
C TYR A 60 1.34 0.31 8.74
N ALA A 61 2.35 -0.49 9.04
CA ALA A 61 3.73 -0.13 8.73
C ALA A 61 3.94 0.06 7.24
N LEU A 62 3.37 -0.82 6.42
CA LEU A 62 3.47 -0.71 4.97
C LEU A 62 2.77 0.55 4.46
N LEU A 63 1.59 0.85 4.99
CA LEU A 63 0.85 2.03 4.59
C LEU A 63 1.57 3.31 5.00
N ASP A 64 2.09 3.35 6.21
CA ASP A 64 2.83 4.51 6.71
C ASP A 64 4.09 4.74 5.89
N LYS A 65 4.82 3.68 5.59
CA LYS A 65 6.02 3.78 4.78
C LYS A 65 5.69 4.27 3.36
N ALA A 66 4.62 3.74 2.78
CA ALA A 66 4.19 4.16 1.45
C ALA A 66 3.79 5.63 1.43
N ALA A 67 3.14 6.09 2.48
CA ALA A 67 2.77 7.50 2.61
C ALA A 67 4.00 8.38 2.79
N LYS A 68 4.96 7.92 3.58
CA LYS A 68 6.20 8.64 3.81
C LYS A 68 7.01 8.81 2.53
N THR A 69 7.03 7.78 1.69
CA THR A 69 7.77 7.83 0.43
C THR A 69 6.94 8.41 -0.71
N SER A 70 5.76 8.89 -0.42
CA SER A 70 4.83 9.46 -1.40
C SER A 70 4.35 8.47 -2.48
N THR A 71 4.45 7.19 -2.20
CA THR A 71 3.92 6.16 -3.10
C THR A 71 2.40 6.25 -3.11
N ILE A 72 1.80 6.52 -1.95
CA ILE A 72 0.38 6.83 -1.84
C ILE A 72 0.24 8.11 -1.02
N HIS A 73 -0.87 8.77 -1.20
CA HIS A 73 -1.14 10.01 -0.46
C HIS A 73 -1.43 9.66 1.00
N TRP A 74 -0.96 10.51 1.92
CA TRP A 74 -1.15 10.25 3.36
C TRP A 74 -2.62 10.13 3.76
N LYS A 75 -3.50 10.86 3.07
CA LYS A 75 -4.93 10.76 3.33
C LYS A 75 -5.48 9.40 2.94
N ALA A 76 -5.00 8.85 1.83
CA ALA A 76 -5.40 7.52 1.40
C ALA A 76 -4.92 6.46 2.38
N ALA A 77 -3.69 6.62 2.88
CA ALA A 77 -3.15 5.70 3.88
C ALA A 77 -3.99 5.74 5.15
N ALA A 78 -4.34 6.95 5.60
CA ALA A 78 -5.15 7.12 6.80
C ALA A 78 -6.52 6.47 6.65
N ARG A 79 -7.14 6.63 5.49
CA ARG A 79 -8.44 6.01 5.23
C ARG A 79 -8.36 4.49 5.28
N LYS A 80 -7.33 3.94 4.64
CA LYS A 80 -7.15 2.49 4.62
C LYS A 80 -6.93 1.94 6.02
N LYS A 81 -6.10 2.62 6.80
CA LYS A 81 -5.85 2.23 8.18
C LYS A 81 -7.15 2.25 9.00
N SER A 82 -7.91 3.30 8.83
CA SER A 82 -9.19 3.45 9.54
C SER A 82 -10.15 2.34 9.18
N ARG A 83 -10.28 2.02 7.90
CA ARG A 83 -11.17 0.96 7.45
C ARG A 83 -10.78 -0.40 8.00
N LEU A 84 -9.48 -0.67 8.02
CA LEU A 84 -8.99 -1.95 8.54
C LEU A 84 -9.24 -2.06 10.04
N ALA A 85 -9.02 -0.97 10.77
CA ALA A 85 -9.28 -0.94 12.20
C ALA A 85 -10.76 -1.16 12.50
N LEU A 86 -11.64 -0.55 11.70
CA LEU A 86 -13.08 -0.72 11.87
C LEU A 86 -13.50 -2.16 11.60
N ARG A 87 -12.91 -2.78 10.62
CA ARG A 87 -13.22 -4.18 10.31
C ARG A 87 -12.92 -5.08 11.50
N ILE A 88 -11.73 -4.93 12.06
CA ILE A 88 -11.34 -5.75 13.20
C ILE A 88 -12.22 -5.47 14.41
N LYS A 89 -12.51 -4.19 14.64
CA LYS A 89 -13.34 -3.78 15.74
C LYS A 89 -14.75 -4.38 15.60
N SER A 90 -15.27 -4.37 14.41
CA SER A 90 -16.58 -4.93 14.12
C SER A 90 -16.64 -6.41 14.47
N ILE A 91 -15.64 -7.17 14.06
CA ILE A 91 -15.57 -8.60 14.36
C ILE A 91 -15.40 -8.83 15.84
N ALA A 92 -14.52 -8.10 16.47
CA ALA A 92 -14.24 -8.26 17.89
C ALA A 92 -15.46 -7.91 18.75
N SER A 93 -16.24 -6.92 18.30
CA SER A 93 -17.42 -6.49 19.03
C SER A 93 -18.59 -7.45 18.86
N ASN A 94 -18.72 -8.06 17.70
CA ASN A 94 -19.86 -8.91 17.37
C ASN A 94 -19.47 -10.24 16.80
N PRO A 95 -18.61 -11.00 17.49
CA PRO A 95 -18.14 -12.27 16.93
C PRO A 95 -19.23 -13.31 16.76
N SER A 96 -20.21 -13.23 17.59
CA SER A 96 -21.27 -14.24 17.60
C SER A 96 -22.46 -13.88 16.73
N VAL A 97 -22.51 -12.65 16.27
CA VAL A 97 -23.65 -12.19 15.49
C VAL A 97 -23.63 -12.78 14.10
N LYS A 98 -22.51 -13.16 13.71
CA LYS A 98 -22.45 -13.68 12.36
C LYS A 98 -22.26 -15.08 12.28
#